data_ff3658af50e7c312b13375833f54602e
#
_entry.id   ff3658af50e7c312b13375833f54602e
#
_cell.length_a   1.000
_cell.length_b   1.000
_cell.length_c   1.000
_cell.angle_alpha   90.00
_cell.angle_beta   90.00
_cell.angle_gamma   90.00
#
_symmetry.space_group_name_H-M   'P 1'
#
loop_
_entity.id
_entity.type
_entity.pdbx_description
1 polymer ?
#
loop_
_entity_poly.entity_id
_entity_poly.type
_entity_poly.pdbx_seq_one_letter_code
_entity_poly.pdbx_strand_id
1 'polypeptide(L)'
;MKTPFVTDLNSEQSITTFFLVHEKEIRNTREGKPYLRLELGDRSGTIEARMWDQFDVAAKDISRDDFVKVNARVEIYRNRPQLALLQLRLAKPEEVDLADFLPHTKEDVNKLYDQLLEYARSIGNPWLKKLATGIISDPGIAAKYKRAPAAKVMHHAYLGGLLEHVISLCGLAKQIVAHYPELDVDLLLTAAILHDVGKLDELCFERAIGYTVEGQLLGHIMMEFETVSKAMDAIEGFPANLKTVVQHMLISHHGQYEFGSPKLPMIREALVFHYLDDLDSKLAAARAALALDSGEPEWSAYSGALGRKFLRLDQFLKSTGAKAEENVLNPKLFP
;
A
#
# COMPACT_ATOMS: atom_id res chain seq x y z
N MET A 1 -21.11 7.93 -0.30
CA MET A 1 -20.09 8.45 0.62
C MET A 1 -20.52 8.18 2.05
N LYS A 2 -19.68 7.50 2.83
CA LYS A 2 -19.94 7.17 4.25
C LYS A 2 -19.95 8.43 5.10
N THR A 3 -20.88 8.54 6.05
CA THR A 3 -20.90 9.55 7.08
C THR A 3 -21.78 9.06 8.24
N PRO A 4 -21.43 9.30 9.53
CA PRO A 4 -20.17 9.87 10.01
C PRO A 4 -19.00 8.90 9.95
N PHE A 5 -17.78 9.41 9.99
CA PHE A 5 -16.54 8.65 10.24
C PHE A 5 -16.29 8.49 11.75
N VAL A 6 -15.35 7.58 12.13
CA VAL A 6 -15.01 7.35 13.54
C VAL A 6 -14.60 8.66 14.25
N THR A 7 -13.78 9.49 13.58
CA THR A 7 -13.34 10.79 14.13
C THR A 7 -14.43 11.83 14.29
N ASP A 8 -15.58 11.66 13.62
CA ASP A 8 -16.71 12.61 13.67
C ASP A 8 -17.71 12.25 14.77
N LEU A 9 -17.49 11.13 15.48
CA LEU A 9 -18.46 10.61 16.46
C LEU A 9 -18.43 11.42 17.76
N ASN A 10 -19.59 11.92 18.14
CA ASN A 10 -19.79 12.65 19.37
C ASN A 10 -20.64 11.84 20.38
N SER A 11 -20.43 12.09 21.68
CA SER A 11 -21.20 11.46 22.75
C SER A 11 -22.70 11.64 22.57
N GLU A 12 -23.49 10.60 22.91
CA GLU A 12 -24.95 10.54 22.84
C GLU A 12 -25.55 10.64 21.42
N GLN A 13 -24.76 10.68 20.39
CA GLN A 13 -25.20 10.70 19.00
C GLN A 13 -25.79 9.33 18.61
N SER A 14 -26.97 9.32 17.96
CA SER A 14 -27.47 8.15 17.25
C SER A 14 -27.00 8.18 15.81
N ILE A 15 -26.46 7.06 15.35
CA ILE A 15 -25.86 6.93 14.01
C ILE A 15 -26.43 5.74 13.25
N THR A 16 -26.49 5.89 11.92
CA THR A 16 -26.67 4.77 11.00
C THR A 16 -25.61 4.90 9.92
N THR A 17 -24.60 4.04 9.96
CA THR A 17 -23.44 4.14 9.05
C THR A 17 -22.80 2.76 8.82
N PHE A 18 -21.72 2.73 8.08
CA PHE A 18 -21.00 1.51 7.71
C PHE A 18 -19.64 1.45 8.40
N PHE A 19 -19.18 0.24 8.73
CA PHE A 19 -17.85 0.00 9.27
C PHE A 19 -17.26 -1.31 8.71
N LEU A 20 -15.94 -1.42 8.73
CA LEU A 20 -15.20 -2.67 8.55
C LEU A 20 -15.04 -3.35 9.91
N VAL A 21 -15.25 -4.66 9.97
CA VAL A 21 -15.05 -5.48 11.18
C VAL A 21 -13.59 -5.89 11.28
N HIS A 22 -12.86 -5.35 12.26
CA HIS A 22 -11.47 -5.74 12.55
C HIS A 22 -11.38 -6.94 13.48
N GLU A 23 -12.26 -6.97 14.52
CA GLU A 23 -12.36 -8.09 15.46
C GLU A 23 -13.80 -8.40 15.79
N LYS A 24 -14.05 -9.68 16.07
CA LYS A 24 -15.36 -10.18 16.53
C LYS A 24 -15.15 -11.19 17.63
N GLU A 25 -15.80 -10.98 18.77
CA GLU A 25 -15.75 -11.86 19.92
C GLU A 25 -17.12 -11.93 20.59
N ILE A 26 -17.48 -13.12 21.11
CA ILE A 26 -18.58 -13.27 22.06
C ILE A 26 -17.97 -13.32 23.45
N ARG A 27 -18.34 -12.39 24.31
CA ARG A 27 -17.85 -12.28 25.68
C ARG A 27 -18.99 -12.38 26.67
N ASN A 28 -18.70 -12.70 27.93
CA ASN A 28 -19.68 -12.71 29.02
C ASN A 28 -19.45 -11.51 29.93
N THR A 29 -20.58 -10.97 30.46
CA THR A 29 -20.55 -10.02 31.56
C THR A 29 -20.09 -10.69 32.87
N ARG A 30 -19.85 -9.92 33.91
CA ARG A 30 -19.52 -10.47 35.25
C ARG A 30 -20.64 -11.38 35.81
N GLU A 31 -21.86 -11.18 35.35
CA GLU A 31 -23.07 -11.96 35.74
C GLU A 31 -23.30 -13.17 34.80
N GLY A 32 -22.40 -13.42 33.86
CA GLY A 32 -22.46 -14.54 32.91
C GLY A 32 -23.35 -14.32 31.69
N LYS A 33 -23.97 -13.13 31.51
CA LYS A 33 -24.78 -12.83 30.31
C LYS A 33 -23.86 -12.64 29.10
N PRO A 34 -24.04 -13.37 27.96
CA PRO A 34 -23.25 -13.19 26.75
C PRO A 34 -23.61 -11.88 26.03
N TYR A 35 -22.61 -11.31 25.35
CA TYR A 35 -22.78 -10.16 24.46
C TYR A 35 -21.76 -10.23 23.31
N LEU A 36 -22.10 -9.60 22.19
CA LEU A 36 -21.18 -9.46 21.04
C LEU A 36 -20.32 -8.22 21.22
N ARG A 37 -18.99 -8.41 21.18
CA ARG A 37 -18.00 -7.35 21.07
C ARG A 37 -17.45 -7.32 19.66
N LEU A 38 -17.41 -6.14 19.05
CA LEU A 38 -16.77 -5.90 17.77
C LEU A 38 -15.73 -4.77 17.93
N GLU A 39 -14.65 -4.86 17.19
CA GLU A 39 -13.81 -3.72 16.85
C GLU A 39 -14.17 -3.31 15.43
N LEU A 40 -14.75 -2.13 15.28
CA LEU A 40 -15.21 -1.58 14.01
C LEU A 40 -14.32 -0.44 13.59
N GLY A 41 -14.07 -0.30 12.28
CA GLY A 41 -13.21 0.76 11.78
C GLY A 41 -13.61 1.33 10.45
N ASP A 42 -12.99 2.46 10.15
CA ASP A 42 -12.97 3.11 8.85
C ASP A 42 -11.60 3.79 8.65
N ARG A 43 -11.41 4.50 7.54
CA ARG A 43 -10.14 5.18 7.23
C ARG A 43 -9.67 6.19 8.28
N SER A 44 -10.56 6.62 9.19
CA SER A 44 -10.25 7.65 10.19
C SER A 44 -9.85 7.06 11.55
N GLY A 45 -10.15 5.77 11.80
CA GLY A 45 -9.81 5.10 13.04
C GLY A 45 -10.66 3.88 13.36
N THR A 46 -10.52 3.36 14.58
CA THR A 46 -11.28 2.23 15.09
C THR A 46 -12.10 2.61 16.33
N ILE A 47 -13.19 1.88 16.57
CA ILE A 47 -14.07 2.07 17.71
C ILE A 47 -14.61 0.73 18.21
N GLU A 48 -14.62 0.53 19.54
CA GLU A 48 -15.26 -0.63 20.14
C GLU A 48 -16.78 -0.52 20.02
N ALA A 49 -17.44 -1.63 19.66
CA ALA A 49 -18.88 -1.73 19.57
C ALA A 49 -19.38 -2.94 20.35
N ARG A 50 -20.52 -2.80 21.02
CA ARG A 50 -21.15 -3.87 21.80
C ARG A 50 -22.61 -4.01 21.43
N MET A 51 -23.07 -5.26 21.30
CA MET A 51 -24.48 -5.61 21.14
C MET A 51 -24.89 -6.56 22.27
N TRP A 52 -25.87 -6.12 23.07
CA TRP A 52 -26.24 -6.81 24.29
C TRP A 52 -27.35 -7.82 24.10
N ASP A 53 -28.23 -7.59 23.15
CA ASP A 53 -29.40 -8.38 22.88
C ASP A 53 -29.56 -8.70 21.41
N GLN A 54 -30.17 -9.83 21.04
CA GLN A 54 -30.50 -10.26 19.68
C GLN A 54 -29.31 -10.36 18.73
N PHE A 55 -28.10 -10.56 19.25
CA PHE A 55 -26.90 -10.62 18.43
C PHE A 55 -26.67 -11.99 17.76
N ASP A 56 -27.35 -13.05 18.20
CA ASP A 56 -27.08 -14.42 17.76
C ASP A 56 -27.24 -14.61 16.24
N VAL A 57 -28.22 -13.97 15.62
CA VAL A 57 -28.45 -14.01 14.17
C VAL A 57 -27.36 -13.23 13.44
N ALA A 58 -27.14 -11.98 13.84
CA ALA A 58 -26.14 -11.11 13.24
C ALA A 58 -24.72 -11.67 13.41
N ALA A 59 -24.44 -12.27 14.58
CA ALA A 59 -23.14 -12.86 14.85
C ALA A 59 -22.82 -14.09 13.99
N LYS A 60 -23.81 -14.83 13.48
CA LYS A 60 -23.56 -16.00 12.61
C LYS A 60 -23.05 -15.61 11.24
N ASP A 61 -23.58 -14.54 10.69
CA ASP A 61 -23.35 -14.15 9.29
C ASP A 61 -22.18 -13.18 9.11
N ILE A 62 -21.69 -12.59 10.21
CA ILE A 62 -20.64 -11.57 10.19
C ILE A 62 -19.30 -12.20 10.62
N SER A 63 -18.25 -11.93 9.86
CA SER A 63 -16.89 -12.35 10.11
C SER A 63 -15.94 -11.16 10.14
N ARG A 64 -14.69 -11.40 10.56
CA ARG A 64 -13.61 -10.43 10.37
C ARG A 64 -13.48 -10.07 8.89
N ASP A 65 -13.15 -8.82 8.62
CA ASP A 65 -12.99 -8.21 7.30
C ASP A 65 -14.30 -8.07 6.50
N ASP A 66 -15.47 -8.27 7.14
CA ASP A 66 -16.77 -7.94 6.55
C ASP A 66 -17.12 -6.46 6.74
N PHE A 67 -17.79 -5.89 5.75
CA PHE A 67 -18.44 -4.59 5.91
C PHE A 67 -19.82 -4.75 6.52
N VAL A 68 -20.11 -3.94 7.52
CA VAL A 68 -21.37 -3.98 8.24
C VAL A 68 -22.07 -2.62 8.22
N LYS A 69 -23.40 -2.64 8.13
CA LYS A 69 -24.23 -1.48 8.41
C LYS A 69 -24.71 -1.58 9.85
N VAL A 70 -24.49 -0.53 10.60
CA VAL A 70 -24.90 -0.47 12.02
C VAL A 70 -25.89 0.66 12.24
N ASN A 71 -26.85 0.42 13.15
CA ASN A 71 -27.58 1.46 13.86
C ASN A 71 -27.12 1.40 15.31
N ALA A 72 -26.60 2.50 15.84
CA ALA A 72 -25.96 2.53 17.14
C ALA A 72 -26.09 3.89 17.83
N ARG A 73 -25.93 3.87 19.17
CA ARG A 73 -25.73 5.07 19.98
C ARG A 73 -24.26 5.18 20.41
N VAL A 74 -23.69 6.36 20.31
CA VAL A 74 -22.33 6.63 20.81
C VAL A 74 -22.39 6.87 22.32
N GLU A 75 -21.64 6.09 23.08
CA GLU A 75 -21.53 6.20 24.52
C GLU A 75 -20.11 6.45 24.96
N ILE A 76 -19.90 7.05 26.13
CA ILE A 76 -18.58 7.18 26.74
C ILE A 76 -18.45 6.15 27.86
N TYR A 77 -17.51 5.23 27.69
CA TYR A 77 -17.16 4.26 28.72
C TYR A 77 -15.69 4.38 29.10
N ARG A 78 -15.39 4.60 30.39
CA ARG A 78 -14.03 4.81 30.90
C ARG A 78 -13.23 5.86 30.09
N ASN A 79 -13.88 6.97 29.78
CA ASN A 79 -13.31 8.10 29.02
C ASN A 79 -12.96 7.76 27.56
N ARG A 80 -13.53 6.70 26.98
CA ARG A 80 -13.37 6.32 25.57
C ARG A 80 -14.73 6.18 24.90
N PRO A 81 -14.89 6.66 23.66
CA PRO A 81 -16.11 6.43 22.91
C PRO A 81 -16.25 4.95 22.56
N GLN A 82 -17.47 4.43 22.64
CA GLN A 82 -17.88 3.11 22.17
C GLN A 82 -19.27 3.18 21.54
N LEU A 83 -19.61 2.18 20.75
CA LEU A 83 -20.94 2.06 20.13
C LEU A 83 -21.79 1.04 20.87
N ALA A 84 -22.96 1.46 21.34
CA ALA A 84 -24.03 0.55 21.75
C ALA A 84 -24.86 0.22 20.50
N LEU A 85 -24.70 -1.00 19.99
CA LEU A 85 -25.36 -1.45 18.75
C LEU A 85 -26.82 -1.79 19.03
N LEU A 86 -27.73 -1.20 18.24
CA LEU A 86 -29.14 -1.51 18.21
C LEU A 86 -29.52 -2.46 17.09
N GLN A 87 -28.87 -2.26 15.93
CA GLN A 87 -29.01 -3.12 14.75
C GLN A 87 -27.67 -3.31 14.07
N LEU A 88 -27.48 -4.50 13.50
CA LEU A 88 -26.25 -4.91 12.82
C LEU A 88 -26.61 -5.85 11.67
N ARG A 89 -26.09 -5.59 10.47
CA ARG A 89 -26.20 -6.49 9.31
C ARG A 89 -25.00 -6.37 8.40
N LEU A 90 -24.78 -7.38 7.58
CA LEU A 90 -23.84 -7.26 6.46
C LEU A 90 -24.24 -6.10 5.53
N ALA A 91 -23.26 -5.33 5.11
CA ALA A 91 -23.44 -4.36 4.04
C ALA A 91 -23.42 -5.07 2.69
N LYS A 92 -24.21 -4.56 1.73
CA LYS A 92 -24.14 -5.03 0.36
C LYS A 92 -22.94 -4.38 -0.35
N PRO A 93 -22.30 -5.05 -1.33
CA PRO A 93 -21.13 -4.50 -2.03
C PRO A 93 -21.36 -3.10 -2.62
N GLU A 94 -22.55 -2.84 -3.14
CA GLU A 94 -22.95 -1.54 -3.72
C GLU A 94 -23.19 -0.42 -2.70
N GLU A 95 -23.28 -0.75 -1.41
CA GLU A 95 -23.50 0.22 -0.33
C GLU A 95 -22.18 0.81 0.20
N VAL A 96 -21.02 0.25 -0.14
CA VAL A 96 -19.71 0.62 0.43
C VAL A 96 -18.73 1.08 -0.64
N ASP A 97 -17.99 2.13 -0.33
CA ASP A 97 -16.82 2.56 -1.08
C ASP A 97 -15.58 2.19 -0.27
N LEU A 98 -14.66 1.42 -0.83
CA LEU A 98 -13.45 0.97 -0.14
C LEU A 98 -12.58 2.13 0.34
N ALA A 99 -12.59 3.24 -0.35
CA ALA A 99 -11.87 4.46 0.03
C ALA A 99 -12.36 5.06 1.37
N ASP A 100 -13.55 4.67 1.83
CA ASP A 100 -14.06 5.08 3.14
C ASP A 100 -13.49 4.22 4.30
N PHE A 101 -12.88 3.06 4.01
CA PHE A 101 -12.46 2.09 5.02
C PHE A 101 -10.96 1.79 5.00
N LEU A 102 -10.35 1.80 3.82
CA LEU A 102 -8.93 1.52 3.65
C LEU A 102 -8.17 2.82 3.36
N PRO A 103 -6.94 2.93 3.86
CA PRO A 103 -6.08 4.03 3.43
C PRO A 103 -5.93 3.98 1.90
N HIS A 104 -5.93 5.15 1.27
CA HIS A 104 -5.80 5.27 -0.19
C HIS A 104 -4.94 6.48 -0.54
N THR A 105 -4.42 6.48 -1.76
CA THR A 105 -3.67 7.62 -2.31
C THR A 105 -4.52 8.89 -2.30
N LYS A 106 -3.88 10.03 -2.09
CA LYS A 106 -4.50 11.36 -2.22
C LYS A 106 -4.48 11.86 -3.67
N GLU A 107 -3.70 11.21 -4.52
CA GLU A 107 -3.54 11.56 -5.92
C GLU A 107 -4.68 10.98 -6.78
N ASP A 108 -4.91 11.58 -7.93
CA ASP A 108 -5.85 11.07 -8.93
C ASP A 108 -5.23 9.82 -9.63
N VAL A 109 -5.76 8.65 -9.31
CA VAL A 109 -5.27 7.37 -9.84
C VAL A 109 -5.33 7.28 -11.37
N ASN A 110 -6.24 8.01 -12.04
CA ASN A 110 -6.28 8.03 -13.49
C ASN A 110 -5.12 8.84 -14.07
N LYS A 111 -4.79 9.99 -13.46
CA LYS A 111 -3.61 10.79 -13.85
C LYS A 111 -2.32 10.02 -13.61
N LEU A 112 -2.21 9.34 -12.45
CA LEU A 112 -1.04 8.49 -12.18
C LEU A 112 -0.93 7.36 -13.21
N TYR A 113 -2.03 6.72 -13.56
CA TYR A 113 -2.01 5.66 -14.55
C TYR A 113 -1.68 6.17 -15.97
N ASP A 114 -2.15 7.34 -16.36
CA ASP A 114 -1.78 7.98 -17.62
C ASP A 114 -0.27 8.28 -17.64
N GLN A 115 0.30 8.74 -16.53
CA GLN A 115 1.75 8.94 -16.38
C GLN A 115 2.54 7.63 -16.49
N LEU A 116 2.03 6.53 -15.92
CA LEU A 116 2.62 5.20 -16.09
C LEU A 116 2.65 4.79 -17.57
N LEU A 117 1.54 5.00 -18.29
CA LEU A 117 1.48 4.74 -19.73
C LEU A 117 2.46 5.60 -20.52
N GLU A 118 2.68 6.85 -20.13
CA GLU A 118 3.67 7.74 -20.74
C GLU A 118 5.09 7.21 -20.53
N TYR A 119 5.43 6.74 -19.32
CA TYR A 119 6.71 6.10 -19.06
C TYR A 119 6.92 4.86 -19.94
N ALA A 120 5.94 3.97 -20.02
CA ALA A 120 6.04 2.78 -20.86
C ALA A 120 6.19 3.13 -22.36
N ARG A 121 5.47 4.15 -22.85
CA ARG A 121 5.58 4.66 -24.21
C ARG A 121 6.91 5.35 -24.51
N SER A 122 7.59 5.89 -23.49
CA SER A 122 8.88 6.56 -23.60
C SER A 122 10.06 5.59 -23.78
N ILE A 123 9.87 4.28 -23.52
CA ILE A 123 10.86 3.24 -23.75
C ILE A 123 11.26 3.25 -25.24
N GLY A 124 12.55 3.36 -25.54
CA GLY A 124 13.09 3.41 -26.89
C GLY A 124 13.18 2.03 -27.55
N ASN A 125 13.61 1.01 -26.80
CA ASN A 125 13.69 -0.36 -27.29
C ASN A 125 12.30 -0.91 -27.67
N PRO A 126 12.07 -1.31 -28.94
CA PRO A 126 10.74 -1.69 -29.40
C PRO A 126 10.18 -2.93 -28.72
N TRP A 127 11.02 -3.89 -28.33
CA TRP A 127 10.62 -5.11 -27.64
C TRP A 127 10.18 -4.82 -26.20
N LEU A 128 10.97 -4.06 -25.47
CA LEU A 128 10.66 -3.66 -24.09
C LEU A 128 9.43 -2.75 -24.04
N LYS A 129 9.30 -1.80 -24.99
CA LYS A 129 8.10 -0.98 -25.13
C LYS A 129 6.85 -1.82 -25.35
N LYS A 130 6.89 -2.78 -26.30
CA LYS A 130 5.77 -3.66 -26.60
C LYS A 130 5.41 -4.51 -25.39
N LEU A 131 6.40 -5.01 -24.66
CA LEU A 131 6.20 -5.78 -23.44
C LEU A 131 5.52 -4.96 -22.34
N ALA A 132 6.12 -3.83 -21.95
CA ALA A 132 5.61 -2.99 -20.87
C ALA A 132 4.22 -2.45 -21.20
N THR A 133 4.04 -1.85 -22.38
CA THR A 133 2.73 -1.32 -22.78
C THR A 133 1.67 -2.42 -22.91
N GLY A 134 2.04 -3.61 -23.43
CA GLY A 134 1.13 -4.74 -23.58
C GLY A 134 0.57 -5.21 -22.24
N ILE A 135 1.45 -5.38 -21.23
CA ILE A 135 1.04 -5.83 -19.91
C ILE A 135 0.14 -4.79 -19.22
N ILE A 136 0.61 -3.54 -19.10
CA ILE A 136 -0.14 -2.54 -18.35
C ILE A 136 -1.42 -2.06 -19.04
N SER A 137 -1.56 -2.28 -20.36
CA SER A 137 -2.78 -1.93 -21.11
C SER A 137 -3.84 -3.04 -21.10
N ASP A 138 -3.53 -4.22 -20.54
CA ASP A 138 -4.57 -5.24 -20.31
C ASP A 138 -5.63 -4.70 -19.35
N PRO A 139 -6.93 -4.75 -19.70
CA PRO A 139 -7.99 -4.16 -18.88
C PRO A 139 -8.07 -4.72 -17.47
N GLY A 140 -7.78 -6.03 -17.29
CA GLY A 140 -7.77 -6.68 -15.97
C GLY A 140 -6.61 -6.21 -15.10
N ILE A 141 -5.41 -6.13 -15.69
CA ILE A 141 -4.20 -5.60 -15.04
C ILE A 141 -4.38 -4.12 -14.71
N ALA A 142 -4.86 -3.31 -15.65
CA ALA A 142 -5.10 -1.88 -15.46
C ALA A 142 -6.04 -1.59 -14.29
N ALA A 143 -7.14 -2.34 -14.20
CA ALA A 143 -8.11 -2.18 -13.11
C ALA A 143 -7.51 -2.51 -11.74
N LYS A 144 -6.70 -3.57 -11.64
CA LYS A 144 -6.00 -3.95 -10.43
C LYS A 144 -4.90 -2.94 -10.08
N TYR A 145 -4.09 -2.54 -11.06
CA TYR A 145 -2.96 -1.62 -10.88
C TYR A 145 -3.37 -0.28 -10.25
N LYS A 146 -4.53 0.27 -10.69
CA LYS A 146 -5.10 1.51 -10.13
C LYS A 146 -5.51 1.39 -8.66
N ARG A 147 -5.68 0.18 -8.14
CA ARG A 147 -6.17 -0.06 -6.78
C ARG A 147 -5.16 -0.73 -5.87
N ALA A 148 -4.18 -1.43 -6.42
CA ALA A 148 -3.27 -2.26 -5.65
C ALA A 148 -2.42 -1.44 -4.65
N PRO A 149 -2.28 -1.91 -3.40
CA PRO A 149 -1.23 -1.45 -2.50
C PRO A 149 0.13 -2.01 -2.93
N ALA A 150 1.23 -1.33 -2.59
CA ALA A 150 2.57 -1.86 -2.84
C ALA A 150 3.01 -2.90 -1.81
N ALA A 151 2.40 -2.90 -0.62
CA ALA A 151 2.70 -3.85 0.45
C ALA A 151 1.50 -3.98 1.40
N LYS A 152 1.51 -5.05 2.22
CA LYS A 152 0.49 -5.22 3.27
C LYS A 152 0.64 -4.22 4.42
N VAL A 153 1.87 -3.86 4.83
CA VAL A 153 2.10 -3.10 6.07
C VAL A 153 3.18 -2.02 5.93
N MET A 154 4.21 -2.21 5.09
CA MET A 154 5.44 -1.40 5.20
C MET A 154 5.38 -0.07 4.45
N HIS A 155 5.52 -0.10 3.14
CA HIS A 155 5.59 1.09 2.28
C HIS A 155 4.40 1.10 1.33
N HIS A 156 3.84 2.28 1.06
CA HIS A 156 2.69 2.43 0.17
C HIS A 156 1.56 1.40 0.43
N ALA A 157 1.35 1.03 1.71
CA ALA A 157 0.35 0.06 2.16
C ALA A 157 -1.07 0.67 2.15
N TYR A 158 -1.49 1.18 1.01
CA TYR A 158 -2.78 1.82 0.78
C TYR A 158 -3.21 1.65 -0.69
N LEU A 159 -4.50 1.78 -0.96
CA LEU A 159 -5.03 1.64 -2.31
C LEU A 159 -4.42 2.68 -3.26
N GLY A 160 -3.93 2.21 -4.42
CA GLY A 160 -3.19 3.02 -5.39
C GLY A 160 -1.71 3.22 -5.04
N GLY A 161 -1.24 2.65 -3.92
CA GLY A 161 0.15 2.80 -3.46
C GLY A 161 1.17 2.16 -4.39
N LEU A 162 0.84 1.03 -5.03
CA LEU A 162 1.72 0.41 -6.03
C LEU A 162 1.96 1.34 -7.23
N LEU A 163 0.93 2.03 -7.67
CA LEU A 163 1.03 2.96 -8.79
C LEU A 163 1.93 4.15 -8.45
N GLU A 164 1.81 4.74 -7.26
CA GLU A 164 2.69 5.80 -6.79
C GLU A 164 4.15 5.34 -6.71
N HIS A 165 4.39 4.16 -6.14
CA HIS A 165 5.71 3.55 -6.03
C HIS A 165 6.37 3.39 -7.39
N VAL A 166 5.70 2.77 -8.34
CA VAL A 166 6.23 2.53 -9.69
C VAL A 166 6.53 3.83 -10.43
N ILE A 167 5.68 4.86 -10.30
CA ILE A 167 5.92 6.17 -10.90
C ILE A 167 7.14 6.84 -10.27
N SER A 168 7.29 6.75 -8.95
CA SER A 168 8.48 7.24 -8.24
C SER A 168 9.76 6.58 -8.79
N LEU A 169 9.75 5.25 -8.94
CA LEU A 169 10.88 4.50 -9.49
C LEU A 169 11.18 4.88 -10.95
N CYS A 170 10.17 5.07 -11.79
CA CYS A 170 10.38 5.54 -13.17
C CYS A 170 11.04 6.93 -13.21
N GLY A 171 10.62 7.83 -12.30
CA GLY A 171 11.23 9.14 -12.14
C GLY A 171 12.69 9.06 -11.71
N LEU A 172 12.99 8.25 -10.69
CA LEU A 172 14.34 8.00 -10.20
C LEU A 172 15.23 7.36 -11.27
N ALA A 173 14.71 6.39 -12.04
CA ALA A 173 15.43 5.75 -13.14
C ALA A 173 15.90 6.77 -14.19
N LYS A 174 15.07 7.73 -14.56
CA LYS A 174 15.47 8.80 -15.49
C LYS A 174 16.53 9.74 -14.90
N GLN A 175 16.43 10.06 -13.61
CA GLN A 175 17.39 10.94 -12.94
C GLN A 175 18.75 10.24 -12.78
N ILE A 176 18.77 8.95 -12.41
CA ILE A 176 20.02 8.23 -12.21
C ILE A 176 20.78 8.03 -13.52
N VAL A 177 20.07 7.79 -14.65
CA VAL A 177 20.70 7.68 -15.98
C VAL A 177 21.25 9.03 -16.47
N ALA A 178 20.63 10.14 -16.10
CA ALA A 178 21.20 11.45 -16.40
C ALA A 178 22.55 11.68 -15.69
N HIS A 179 22.79 11.01 -14.56
CA HIS A 179 24.05 11.06 -13.82
C HIS A 179 25.03 9.95 -14.26
N TYR A 180 24.53 8.75 -14.57
CA TYR A 180 25.30 7.58 -15.02
C TYR A 180 24.88 7.19 -16.45
N PRO A 181 25.39 7.86 -17.48
CA PRO A 181 24.94 7.67 -18.87
C PRO A 181 25.28 6.31 -19.48
N GLU A 182 26.10 5.50 -18.80
CA GLU A 182 26.38 4.12 -19.18
C GLU A 182 25.29 3.13 -18.82
N LEU A 183 24.22 3.53 -18.10
CA LEU A 183 23.09 2.70 -17.75
C LEU A 183 22.02 2.72 -18.84
N ASP A 184 21.40 1.58 -19.07
CA ASP A 184 20.28 1.46 -20.00
C ASP A 184 18.95 1.89 -19.32
N VAL A 185 18.45 3.06 -19.72
CA VAL A 185 17.20 3.61 -19.19
C VAL A 185 15.99 2.75 -19.55
N ASP A 186 16.00 2.08 -20.70
CA ASP A 186 14.88 1.25 -21.16
C ASP A 186 14.73 -0.01 -20.29
N LEU A 187 15.85 -0.61 -19.89
CA LEU A 187 15.85 -1.72 -18.93
C LEU A 187 15.38 -1.26 -17.54
N LEU A 188 15.84 -0.12 -17.05
CA LEU A 188 15.43 0.43 -15.75
C LEU A 188 13.95 0.78 -15.72
N LEU A 189 13.43 1.43 -16.77
CA LEU A 189 11.99 1.72 -16.86
C LEU A 189 11.16 0.45 -16.97
N THR A 190 11.62 -0.54 -17.73
CA THR A 190 10.93 -1.83 -17.86
C THR A 190 10.89 -2.55 -16.51
N ALA A 191 11.99 -2.58 -15.76
CA ALA A 191 12.02 -3.15 -14.42
C ALA A 191 11.09 -2.39 -13.48
N ALA A 192 11.14 -1.05 -13.46
CA ALA A 192 10.28 -0.24 -12.61
C ALA A 192 8.77 -0.53 -12.85
N ILE A 193 8.37 -0.67 -14.11
CA ILE A 193 6.97 -0.92 -14.49
C ILE A 193 6.52 -2.34 -14.13
N LEU A 194 7.41 -3.35 -14.19
CA LEU A 194 7.04 -4.76 -14.18
C LEU A 194 7.45 -5.54 -12.94
N HIS A 195 8.41 -5.05 -12.10
CA HIS A 195 8.99 -5.81 -10.99
C HIS A 195 7.98 -6.25 -9.93
N ASP A 196 6.91 -5.51 -9.79
CA ASP A 196 5.87 -5.72 -8.78
C ASP A 196 4.50 -6.07 -9.37
N VAL A 197 4.42 -6.36 -10.67
CA VAL A 197 3.14 -6.74 -11.31
C VAL A 197 2.54 -8.01 -10.69
N GLY A 198 3.37 -8.87 -10.10
CA GLY A 198 2.93 -10.04 -9.36
C GLY A 198 2.12 -9.72 -8.10
N LYS A 199 2.31 -8.55 -7.50
CA LYS A 199 1.55 -8.08 -6.33
C LYS A 199 0.07 -7.87 -6.63
N LEU A 200 -0.30 -7.70 -7.90
CA LEU A 200 -1.71 -7.60 -8.34
C LEU A 200 -2.51 -8.88 -8.06
N ASP A 201 -1.84 -10.03 -7.95
CA ASP A 201 -2.43 -11.33 -7.67
C ASP A 201 -1.92 -11.91 -6.34
N GLU A 202 -0.76 -11.48 -5.85
CA GLU A 202 -0.25 -11.82 -4.52
C GLU A 202 -1.14 -11.25 -3.41
N LEU A 203 -1.59 -10.01 -3.57
CA LEU A 203 -2.35 -9.29 -2.56
C LEU A 203 -3.85 -9.31 -2.88
N CYS A 204 -4.67 -9.48 -1.84
CA CYS A 204 -6.09 -9.18 -1.87
C CYS A 204 -6.34 -7.84 -1.17
N PHE A 205 -7.22 -7.03 -1.73
CA PHE A 205 -7.54 -5.68 -1.22
C PHE A 205 -9.01 -5.29 -1.47
N GLU A 206 -9.89 -6.28 -1.59
CA GLU A 206 -11.34 -6.09 -1.75
C GLU A 206 -12.04 -5.74 -0.43
N ARG A 207 -11.49 -6.17 0.71
CA ARG A 207 -12.05 -5.93 2.05
C ARG A 207 -11.01 -5.44 3.04
N ALA A 208 -9.86 -6.08 3.03
CA ALA A 208 -8.67 -5.70 3.79
C ALA A 208 -7.44 -5.97 2.95
N ILE A 209 -6.32 -5.30 3.25
CA ILE A 209 -5.05 -5.60 2.58
C ILE A 209 -4.47 -6.88 3.19
N GLY A 210 -4.43 -7.94 2.41
CA GLY A 210 -3.97 -9.28 2.82
C GLY A 210 -3.26 -10.00 1.69
N TYR A 211 -2.94 -11.28 1.90
CA TYR A 211 -2.41 -12.16 0.87
C TYR A 211 -3.48 -13.10 0.35
N THR A 212 -3.45 -13.39 -0.95
CA THR A 212 -4.18 -14.53 -1.52
C THR A 212 -3.52 -15.84 -1.08
N VAL A 213 -4.19 -16.97 -1.26
CA VAL A 213 -3.58 -18.29 -0.97
C VAL A 213 -2.37 -18.53 -1.87
N GLU A 214 -2.52 -18.25 -3.15
CA GLU A 214 -1.45 -18.36 -4.15
C GLU A 214 -0.30 -17.39 -3.83
N GLY A 215 -0.62 -16.15 -3.46
CA GLY A 215 0.37 -15.16 -3.07
C GLY A 215 1.20 -15.57 -1.86
N GLN A 216 0.55 -16.17 -0.86
CA GLN A 216 1.25 -16.70 0.34
C GLN A 216 2.18 -17.87 0.02
N LEU A 217 1.82 -18.69 -0.97
CA LEU A 217 2.60 -19.88 -1.34
C LEU A 217 3.73 -19.59 -2.33
N LEU A 218 3.49 -18.72 -3.30
CA LEU A 218 4.40 -18.48 -4.42
C LEU A 218 5.20 -17.16 -4.27
N GLY A 219 4.57 -16.12 -3.73
CA GLY A 219 5.12 -14.76 -3.67
C GLY A 219 5.12 -14.05 -5.02
N HIS A 220 5.12 -12.70 -4.99
CA HIS A 220 5.01 -11.89 -6.21
C HIS A 220 6.15 -12.10 -7.22
N ILE A 221 7.39 -12.35 -6.76
CA ILE A 221 8.54 -12.57 -7.66
C ILE A 221 8.30 -13.73 -8.64
N MET A 222 7.73 -14.83 -8.15
CA MET A 222 7.43 -15.97 -9.03
C MET A 222 6.23 -15.69 -9.91
N MET A 223 5.21 -15.00 -9.39
CA MET A 223 4.00 -14.66 -10.13
C MET A 223 4.29 -13.66 -11.26
N GLU A 224 5.10 -12.63 -11.00
CA GLU A 224 5.53 -11.68 -12.04
C GLU A 224 6.47 -12.32 -13.07
N PHE A 225 7.39 -13.16 -12.62
CA PHE A 225 8.28 -13.90 -13.53
C PHE A 225 7.49 -14.73 -14.53
N GLU A 226 6.45 -15.42 -14.07
CA GLU A 226 5.57 -16.21 -14.93
C GLU A 226 4.77 -15.32 -15.90
N THR A 227 4.14 -14.27 -15.38
CA THR A 227 3.32 -13.32 -16.15
C THR A 227 4.14 -12.64 -17.24
N VAL A 228 5.29 -12.09 -16.87
CA VAL A 228 6.17 -11.37 -17.81
C VAL A 228 6.81 -12.33 -18.82
N SER A 229 7.20 -13.54 -18.40
CA SER A 229 7.73 -14.55 -19.31
C SER A 229 6.73 -14.98 -20.36
N LYS A 230 5.46 -15.23 -19.97
CA LYS A 230 4.36 -15.53 -20.92
C LYS A 230 4.12 -14.38 -21.91
N ALA A 231 4.17 -13.13 -21.41
CA ALA A 231 3.99 -11.96 -22.26
C ALA A 231 5.15 -11.81 -23.27
N MET A 232 6.40 -12.06 -22.88
CA MET A 232 7.54 -12.08 -23.80
C MET A 232 7.42 -13.19 -24.84
N ASP A 233 6.97 -14.39 -24.45
CA ASP A 233 6.77 -15.53 -25.39
C ASP A 233 5.65 -15.25 -26.41
N ALA A 234 4.67 -14.45 -26.05
CA ALA A 234 3.60 -14.03 -26.96
C ALA A 234 4.03 -12.94 -27.96
N ILE A 235 5.20 -12.32 -27.76
CA ILE A 235 5.75 -11.33 -28.70
C ILE A 235 6.60 -12.06 -29.73
N GLU A 236 6.11 -12.19 -30.96
CA GLU A 236 6.85 -12.83 -32.05
C GLU A 236 8.24 -12.21 -32.23
N GLY A 237 9.29 -13.05 -32.23
CA GLY A 237 10.68 -12.63 -32.43
C GLY A 237 11.31 -11.92 -31.24
N PHE A 238 10.74 -11.99 -30.04
CA PHE A 238 11.37 -11.41 -28.85
C PHE A 238 12.78 -12.01 -28.65
N PRO A 239 13.86 -11.18 -28.56
CA PRO A 239 15.23 -11.69 -28.48
C PRO A 239 15.47 -12.52 -27.22
N ALA A 240 15.99 -13.73 -27.35
CA ALA A 240 16.19 -14.66 -26.23
C ALA A 240 17.16 -14.12 -25.16
N ASN A 241 18.23 -13.42 -25.57
CA ASN A 241 19.17 -12.78 -24.65
C ASN A 241 18.51 -11.61 -23.88
N LEU A 242 17.68 -10.81 -24.54
CA LEU A 242 16.92 -9.73 -23.88
C LEU A 242 15.91 -10.31 -22.89
N LYS A 243 15.22 -11.41 -23.24
CA LYS A 243 14.33 -12.14 -22.33
C LYS A 243 15.09 -12.55 -21.06
N THR A 244 16.27 -13.14 -21.18
CA THR A 244 17.10 -13.53 -20.03
C THR A 244 17.47 -12.33 -19.16
N VAL A 245 17.79 -11.18 -19.75
CA VAL A 245 18.12 -9.95 -19.01
C VAL A 245 16.91 -9.44 -18.24
N VAL A 246 15.73 -9.35 -18.86
CA VAL A 246 14.50 -8.93 -18.19
C VAL A 246 14.16 -9.89 -17.04
N GLN A 247 14.21 -11.20 -17.29
CA GLN A 247 13.98 -12.21 -16.25
C GLN A 247 14.96 -12.06 -15.07
N HIS A 248 16.25 -11.78 -15.37
CA HIS A 248 17.23 -11.54 -14.32
C HIS A 248 16.90 -10.31 -13.48
N MET A 249 16.49 -9.21 -14.10
CA MET A 249 16.07 -8.01 -13.35
C MET A 249 14.90 -8.30 -12.41
N LEU A 250 13.90 -9.06 -12.85
CA LEU A 250 12.75 -9.42 -12.02
C LEU A 250 13.17 -10.27 -10.82
N ILE A 251 13.91 -11.37 -11.02
CA ILE A 251 14.27 -12.29 -9.92
C ILE A 251 15.36 -11.76 -8.99
N SER A 252 16.00 -10.63 -9.31
CA SER A 252 17.09 -10.06 -8.51
C SER A 252 16.74 -8.69 -7.90
N HIS A 253 15.53 -8.16 -8.11
CA HIS A 253 15.20 -6.80 -7.67
C HIS A 253 15.25 -6.62 -6.14
N HIS A 254 14.96 -7.65 -5.33
CA HIS A 254 15.15 -7.58 -3.89
C HIS A 254 16.62 -7.52 -3.46
N GLY A 255 17.58 -7.86 -4.34
CA GLY A 255 19.00 -7.64 -4.22
C GLY A 255 19.77 -8.52 -3.27
N GLN A 256 19.15 -9.13 -2.27
CA GLN A 256 19.77 -9.98 -1.25
C GLN A 256 18.95 -11.23 -1.00
N TYR A 257 19.63 -12.34 -0.70
CA TYR A 257 18.96 -13.62 -0.40
C TYR A 257 18.08 -13.52 0.85
N GLU A 258 18.51 -12.74 1.83
CA GLU A 258 17.80 -12.50 3.08
C GLU A 258 16.47 -11.76 2.86
N PHE A 259 16.34 -11.05 1.74
CA PHE A 259 15.11 -10.36 1.33
C PHE A 259 14.25 -11.23 0.40
N GLY A 260 14.60 -12.50 0.22
CA GLY A 260 13.87 -13.43 -0.63
C GLY A 260 14.21 -13.34 -2.11
N SER A 261 15.28 -12.63 -2.50
CA SER A 261 15.74 -12.59 -3.88
C SER A 261 16.26 -13.95 -4.33
N PRO A 262 15.71 -14.56 -5.40
CA PRO A 262 16.24 -15.83 -5.92
C PRO A 262 17.68 -15.74 -6.45
N LYS A 263 18.11 -14.55 -6.89
CA LYS A 263 19.45 -14.26 -7.40
C LYS A 263 19.92 -12.89 -6.94
N LEU A 264 21.24 -12.72 -6.82
CA LEU A 264 21.83 -11.40 -6.64
C LEU A 264 21.86 -10.65 -7.98
N PRO A 265 21.76 -9.29 -7.97
CA PRO A 265 21.92 -8.47 -9.16
C PRO A 265 23.31 -8.65 -9.78
N MET A 266 23.37 -9.11 -11.04
CA MET A 266 24.63 -9.43 -11.74
C MET A 266 24.89 -8.53 -12.97
N ILE A 267 24.01 -7.55 -13.22
CA ILE A 267 24.22 -6.48 -14.21
C ILE A 267 24.04 -5.13 -13.51
N ARG A 268 24.64 -4.08 -14.07
CA ARG A 268 24.64 -2.73 -13.46
C ARG A 268 23.22 -2.21 -13.25
N GLU A 269 22.36 -2.38 -14.25
CA GLU A 269 20.96 -1.95 -14.20
C GLU A 269 20.18 -2.66 -13.10
N ALA A 270 20.36 -3.96 -12.90
CA ALA A 270 19.72 -4.70 -11.81
C ALA A 270 20.22 -4.26 -10.43
N LEU A 271 21.53 -4.00 -10.31
CA LEU A 271 22.13 -3.49 -9.07
C LEU A 271 21.56 -2.10 -8.72
N VAL A 272 21.54 -1.21 -9.69
CA VAL A 272 21.00 0.15 -9.51
C VAL A 272 19.50 0.06 -9.17
N PHE A 273 18.75 -0.74 -9.92
CA PHE A 273 17.31 -0.89 -9.69
C PHE A 273 16.99 -1.36 -8.27
N HIS A 274 17.70 -2.38 -7.77
CA HIS A 274 17.57 -2.81 -6.37
C HIS A 274 17.73 -1.65 -5.38
N TYR A 275 18.76 -0.81 -5.54
CA TYR A 275 18.97 0.32 -4.63
C TYR A 275 17.91 1.42 -4.77
N LEU A 276 17.36 1.65 -5.95
CA LEU A 276 16.27 2.61 -6.16
C LEU A 276 14.98 2.12 -5.48
N ASP A 277 14.65 0.86 -5.63
CA ASP A 277 13.48 0.22 -5.01
C ASP A 277 13.61 0.23 -3.47
N ASP A 278 14.74 -0.21 -2.94
CA ASP A 278 15.04 -0.18 -1.51
C ASP A 278 15.01 1.24 -0.94
N LEU A 279 15.52 2.23 -1.67
CA LEU A 279 15.48 3.65 -1.27
C LEU A 279 14.04 4.17 -1.18
N ASP A 280 13.23 3.98 -2.23
CA ASP A 280 11.85 4.46 -2.27
C ASP A 280 11.01 3.80 -1.17
N SER A 281 11.12 2.49 -1.03
CA SER A 281 10.46 1.70 0.02
C SER A 281 10.80 2.19 1.43
N LYS A 282 12.09 2.41 1.72
CA LYS A 282 12.55 2.87 3.03
C LYS A 282 12.15 4.31 3.33
N LEU A 283 12.19 5.20 2.33
CA LEU A 283 11.72 6.58 2.49
C LEU A 283 10.21 6.63 2.74
N ALA A 284 9.42 5.82 2.03
CA ALA A 284 7.99 5.71 2.26
C ALA A 284 7.68 5.18 3.67
N ALA A 285 8.39 4.15 4.13
CA ALA A 285 8.26 3.62 5.49
C ALA A 285 8.65 4.66 6.57
N ALA A 286 9.70 5.44 6.34
CA ALA A 286 10.11 6.52 7.25
C ALA A 286 9.06 7.64 7.30
N ARG A 287 8.49 8.05 6.15
CA ARG A 287 7.37 9.03 6.10
C ARG A 287 6.15 8.53 6.86
N ALA A 288 5.79 7.26 6.69
CA ALA A 288 4.67 6.65 7.42
C ALA A 288 4.91 6.66 8.94
N ALA A 289 6.12 6.28 9.40
CA ALA A 289 6.49 6.33 10.81
C ALA A 289 6.44 7.75 11.40
N LEU A 290 6.88 8.76 10.64
CA LEU A 290 6.85 10.16 11.06
C LEU A 290 5.42 10.73 11.11
N ALA A 291 4.48 10.21 10.32
CA ALA A 291 3.08 10.64 10.31
C ALA A 291 2.28 10.12 11.52
N LEU A 292 2.71 9.03 12.15
CA LEU A 292 2.04 8.47 13.32
C LEU A 292 2.33 9.28 14.58
N ASP A 293 1.29 9.50 15.41
CA ASP A 293 1.49 10.07 16.73
C ASP A 293 2.21 9.06 17.63
N SER A 294 3.32 9.48 18.19
CA SER A 294 4.14 8.66 19.11
C SER A 294 3.98 9.04 20.58
N GLY A 295 3.25 10.13 20.87
CA GLY A 295 3.26 10.79 22.18
C GLY A 295 4.57 11.50 22.52
N GLU A 296 5.59 11.42 21.65
CA GLU A 296 6.88 12.11 21.78
C GLU A 296 6.94 13.21 20.69
N PRO A 297 7.03 14.51 21.04
CA PRO A 297 6.95 15.58 20.06
C PRO A 297 8.01 15.51 18.96
N GLU A 298 9.25 15.21 19.35
CA GLU A 298 10.42 15.26 18.46
C GLU A 298 10.70 13.92 17.74
N TRP A 299 10.10 12.81 18.19
CA TRP A 299 10.39 11.48 17.67
C TRP A 299 9.16 10.80 17.05
N SER A 300 9.38 10.02 16.02
CA SER A 300 8.37 9.12 15.48
C SER A 300 8.06 7.97 16.42
N ALA A 301 6.98 7.23 16.19
CA ALA A 301 6.85 5.87 16.69
C ALA A 301 8.02 4.99 16.19
N TYR A 302 8.32 3.91 16.90
CA TYR A 302 9.33 2.94 16.46
C TYR A 302 8.86 2.23 15.20
N SER A 303 9.67 2.30 14.15
CA SER A 303 9.42 1.56 12.92
C SER A 303 10.08 0.18 13.04
N GLY A 304 9.25 -0.88 13.16
CA GLY A 304 9.76 -2.27 13.20
C GLY A 304 10.45 -2.65 11.88
N ALA A 305 9.96 -2.15 10.75
CA ALA A 305 10.53 -2.38 9.43
C ALA A 305 11.94 -1.79 9.25
N LEU A 306 12.21 -0.65 9.89
CA LEU A 306 13.49 0.06 9.79
C LEU A 306 14.35 -0.07 11.05
N GLY A 307 13.87 -0.74 12.10
CA GLY A 307 14.57 -1.02 13.34
C GLY A 307 14.95 0.23 14.14
N ARG A 308 14.22 1.36 13.96
CA ARG A 308 14.56 2.64 14.60
C ARG A 308 13.39 3.61 14.69
N LYS A 309 13.57 4.67 15.49
CA LYS A 309 12.77 5.89 15.46
C LYS A 309 13.42 6.92 14.54
N PHE A 310 12.62 7.87 14.06
CA PHE A 310 13.08 9.01 13.25
C PHE A 310 12.84 10.31 14.01
N LEU A 311 13.80 11.21 13.95
CA LEU A 311 13.67 12.56 14.47
C LEU A 311 12.76 13.38 13.56
N ARG A 312 11.78 14.09 14.14
CA ARG A 312 11.00 15.14 13.44
C ARG A 312 11.85 16.40 13.35
N LEU A 313 12.70 16.44 12.32
CA LEU A 313 13.75 17.45 12.18
C LEU A 313 13.21 18.89 12.30
N ASP A 314 12.07 19.19 11.62
CA ASP A 314 11.47 20.53 11.66
C ASP A 314 11.01 20.93 13.05
N GLN A 315 10.50 19.99 13.85
CA GLN A 315 10.09 20.26 15.24
C GLN A 315 11.30 20.44 16.12
N PHE A 316 12.31 19.58 15.99
CA PHE A 316 13.55 19.66 16.74
C PHE A 316 14.28 20.99 16.50
N LEU A 317 14.43 21.42 15.24
CA LEU A 317 15.08 22.68 14.91
C LEU A 317 14.30 23.91 15.43
N LYS A 318 12.98 23.85 15.47
CA LYS A 318 12.15 24.90 16.08
C LYS A 318 12.27 24.95 17.60
N SER A 319 12.35 23.79 18.27
CA SER A 319 12.47 23.70 19.72
C SER A 319 13.82 24.24 20.25
N THR A 320 14.88 24.14 19.44
CA THR A 320 16.22 24.63 19.79
C THR A 320 16.44 26.13 19.51
N GLY A 321 15.41 26.88 19.07
CA GLY A 321 15.51 28.31 18.78
C GLY A 321 16.36 28.66 17.55
N ALA A 322 16.81 27.69 16.78
CA ALA A 322 17.42 27.90 15.50
C ALA A 322 16.33 28.38 14.52
N LYS A 323 16.28 29.67 14.23
CA LYS A 323 15.56 30.17 13.05
C LYS A 323 16.10 29.37 11.87
N ALA A 324 15.22 28.66 11.16
CA ALA A 324 15.54 28.12 9.86
C ALA A 324 15.96 29.30 8.98
N GLU A 325 17.25 29.55 8.85
CA GLU A 325 17.77 30.29 7.71
C GLU A 325 17.31 29.47 6.51
N GLU A 326 16.57 30.09 5.60
CA GLU A 326 16.27 29.52 4.30
C GLU A 326 17.58 29.01 3.72
N ASN A 327 17.74 27.69 3.71
CA ASN A 327 18.84 27.04 3.01
C ASN A 327 18.61 27.26 1.52
N VAL A 328 19.02 28.43 1.04
CA VAL A 328 19.31 28.65 -0.34
C VAL A 328 20.41 27.67 -0.67
N LEU A 329 20.06 26.54 -1.26
CA LEU A 329 20.98 25.60 -1.87
C LEU A 329 21.90 26.39 -2.76
N ASN A 330 23.14 26.58 -2.31
CA ASN A 330 24.17 27.28 -3.11
C ASN A 330 24.56 26.36 -4.28
N PRO A 331 24.19 26.69 -5.53
CA PRO A 331 24.42 25.82 -6.69
C PRO A 331 25.88 25.69 -7.11
N LYS A 332 26.84 26.18 -6.28
CA LYS A 332 28.26 26.23 -6.62
C LYS A 332 29.16 25.24 -5.86
N LEU A 333 28.61 24.19 -5.23
CA LEU A 333 29.41 23.23 -4.44
C LEU A 333 29.81 21.94 -5.16
N PHE A 334 29.58 21.85 -6.48
CA PHE A 334 30.18 20.78 -7.30
C PHE A 334 30.77 21.39 -8.56
N PRO A 335 32.09 21.21 -8.82
CA PRO A 335 32.72 21.61 -10.04
C PRO A 335 32.27 20.78 -11.25
#